data_1b923ee8293ece0d927311eaa6c037c9
#
_entry.id   1b923ee8293ece0d927311eaa6c037c9
#
_cell.length_a   1.000
_cell.length_b   1.000
_cell.length_c   1.000
_cell.angle_alpha   90.00
_cell.angle_beta   90.00
_cell.angle_gamma   90.00
#
_symmetry.space_group_name_H-M   'P 1'
#
loop_
_entity.id
_entity.type
_entity.pdbx_description
1 polymer ?
#
loop_
_entity_poly.entity_id
_entity_poly.type
_entity_poly.pdbx_seq_one_letter_code
_entity_poly.pdbx_strand_id
1 'polypeptide(L)'
;MRTRIPASLLVISLVAVTASVGCGGAEAHDAKDPTSSKSSGGGDGKGVKQGDKAPTFTLDSMNGAGKMTIAPGKVTIVDFWATWCEPCKKSFPKLQELYVKYKASGLEIVAVSVDDEKNGITDFAKTHGAKFPVGWDDGKKIADKWKPENMPSSYIIGKDGLVKHVHRGYHDGEEAEVEKELKALL
;
A
#
# COMPACT_ATOMS: atom_id res chain seq x y z
N MET A 1 34.78 -9.85 -39.79
CA MET A 1 33.85 -9.16 -40.72
C MET A 1 33.28 -7.93 -39.98
N ARG A 2 33.70 -6.75 -40.45
CA ARG A 2 33.31 -5.44 -39.88
C ARG A 2 32.16 -4.91 -40.72
N THR A 3 31.00 -4.65 -40.10
CA THR A 3 29.88 -3.99 -40.79
C THR A 3 29.67 -2.61 -40.21
N ARG A 4 29.76 -1.63 -41.12
CA ARG A 4 29.73 -0.18 -40.86
C ARG A 4 28.30 0.31 -40.73
N ILE A 5 28.07 1.24 -39.82
CA ILE A 5 26.84 2.00 -39.62
C ILE A 5 26.91 3.26 -40.50
N PRO A 6 25.90 3.63 -41.29
CA PRO A 6 25.86 4.92 -41.97
C PRO A 6 25.18 5.98 -41.06
N ALA A 7 25.83 7.12 -40.99
CA ALA A 7 25.29 8.36 -40.47
C ALA A 7 24.31 8.98 -41.47
N SER A 8 23.17 9.49 -41.05
CA SER A 8 22.30 10.35 -41.86
C SER A 8 21.68 11.46 -41.01
N LEU A 9 22.24 12.62 -41.24
CA LEU A 9 21.64 13.93 -41.59
C LEU A 9 20.59 14.52 -40.62
N LEU A 10 21.12 15.51 -39.93
CA LEU A 10 20.49 16.62 -39.25
C LEU A 10 19.73 17.51 -40.24
N VAL A 11 18.44 17.75 -40.02
CA VAL A 11 17.71 18.86 -40.66
C VAL A 11 17.27 19.83 -39.56
N ILE A 12 17.91 20.97 -39.55
CA ILE A 12 17.58 22.14 -38.75
C ILE A 12 16.54 22.94 -39.54
N SER A 13 15.31 23.06 -39.02
CA SER A 13 14.35 24.05 -39.52
C SER A 13 14.20 25.19 -38.53
N LEU A 14 14.72 26.31 -38.94
CA LEU A 14 14.60 27.63 -38.33
C LEU A 14 13.28 28.25 -38.77
N VAL A 15 12.36 28.57 -37.89
CA VAL A 15 11.19 29.40 -38.19
C VAL A 15 11.18 30.61 -37.26
N ALA A 16 11.08 31.74 -37.90
CA ALA A 16 11.25 33.07 -37.35
C ALA A 16 10.06 33.55 -36.48
N VAL A 17 10.43 34.37 -35.53
CA VAL A 17 9.65 35.22 -34.65
C VAL A 17 8.97 36.35 -35.41
N THR A 18 7.67 36.57 -35.18
CA THR A 18 7.07 37.90 -35.38
C THR A 18 6.34 38.31 -34.10
N ALA A 19 6.85 39.39 -33.52
CA ALA A 19 6.24 40.11 -32.41
C ALA A 19 5.07 40.96 -32.93
N SER A 20 3.94 40.94 -32.23
CA SER A 20 2.95 42.02 -32.31
C SER A 20 2.52 42.43 -30.89
N VAL A 21 2.83 43.69 -30.62
CA VAL A 21 2.41 44.45 -29.44
C VAL A 21 0.98 44.88 -29.66
N GLY A 22 0.11 44.63 -28.64
CA GLY A 22 -1.25 45.16 -28.58
C GLY A 22 -1.61 45.43 -27.11
N CYS A 23 -1.64 46.71 -26.76
CA CYS A 23 -2.20 47.23 -25.48
C CYS A 23 -3.71 47.12 -25.51
N GLY A 24 -4.30 46.88 -24.33
CA GLY A 24 -5.64 47.37 -24.03
C GLY A 24 -6.50 46.47 -23.12
N GLY A 25 -6.88 47.03 -21.97
CA GLY A 25 -8.17 46.72 -21.35
C GLY A 25 -8.14 45.83 -20.11
N ALA A 26 -8.25 46.44 -18.97
CA ALA A 26 -8.61 45.87 -17.68
C ALA A 26 -10.08 45.41 -17.71
N GLU A 27 -10.31 44.19 -17.18
CA GLU A 27 -11.54 43.87 -16.45
C GLU A 27 -11.30 42.64 -15.57
N ALA A 28 -11.52 42.85 -14.28
CA ALA A 28 -11.46 41.85 -13.24
C ALA A 28 -12.68 40.93 -13.35
N HIS A 29 -12.51 39.67 -13.58
CA HIS A 29 -13.48 38.66 -13.25
C HIS A 29 -12.84 37.63 -12.33
N ASP A 30 -13.33 37.70 -11.12
CA ASP A 30 -13.22 36.74 -10.02
C ASP A 30 -13.67 35.35 -10.52
N ALA A 31 -12.70 34.50 -10.88
CA ALA A 31 -12.92 33.10 -11.15
C ALA A 31 -12.34 32.28 -9.99
N LYS A 32 -13.20 32.03 -9.02
CA LYS A 32 -13.08 31.12 -7.91
C LYS A 32 -12.65 29.77 -8.43
N ASP A 33 -11.39 29.42 -8.19
CA ASP A 33 -10.81 28.08 -8.45
C ASP A 33 -11.32 27.09 -7.39
N PRO A 34 -12.13 26.06 -7.74
CA PRO A 34 -12.57 25.04 -6.82
C PRO A 34 -11.77 23.77 -6.99
N THR A 35 -10.46 23.78 -6.70
CA THR A 35 -9.68 22.54 -6.58
C THR A 35 -8.65 22.63 -5.47
N SER A 36 -9.11 23.01 -4.28
CA SER A 36 -8.43 22.61 -3.06
C SER A 36 -9.14 21.38 -2.53
N SER A 37 -8.79 20.22 -3.05
CA SER A 37 -9.14 18.96 -2.41
C SER A 37 -8.41 18.89 -1.07
N LYS A 38 -9.06 19.42 -0.02
CA LYS A 38 -8.71 19.15 1.36
C LYS A 38 -8.67 17.63 1.53
N SER A 39 -7.47 17.07 1.58
CA SER A 39 -7.22 15.79 2.19
C SER A 39 -7.65 15.90 3.66
N SER A 40 -8.89 15.60 3.93
CA SER A 40 -9.42 15.50 5.28
C SER A 40 -8.94 14.18 5.89
N GLY A 41 -7.71 14.19 6.41
CA GLY A 41 -7.27 13.25 7.43
C GLY A 41 -7.96 13.60 8.75
N GLY A 42 -9.26 13.47 8.82
CA GLY A 42 -10.05 13.67 10.04
C GLY A 42 -10.04 12.40 10.85
N GLY A 43 -9.11 12.30 11.80
CA GLY A 43 -9.15 11.27 12.83
C GLY A 43 -10.21 11.58 13.88
N ASP A 44 -11.41 11.09 13.69
CA ASP A 44 -12.51 11.12 14.67
C ASP A 44 -12.44 9.94 15.66
N GLY A 45 -11.25 9.59 16.11
CA GLY A 45 -11.05 8.61 17.19
C GLY A 45 -11.36 7.14 16.82
N LYS A 46 -12.05 6.89 15.72
CA LYS A 46 -12.36 5.54 15.21
C LYS A 46 -11.23 5.00 14.34
N GLY A 47 -11.02 3.68 14.40
CA GLY A 47 -10.08 2.97 13.52
C GLY A 47 -10.49 3.05 12.04
N VAL A 48 -9.56 2.67 11.17
CA VAL A 48 -9.79 2.54 9.74
C VAL A 48 -10.89 1.52 9.48
N LYS A 49 -11.83 1.84 8.59
CA LYS A 49 -12.99 1.01 8.26
C LYS A 49 -13.12 0.81 6.75
N GLN A 50 -14.01 -0.08 6.38
CA GLN A 50 -14.37 -0.32 4.97
C GLN A 50 -14.88 0.99 4.32
N GLY A 51 -14.38 1.26 3.12
CA GLY A 51 -14.66 2.46 2.34
C GLY A 51 -13.67 3.60 2.56
N ASP A 52 -12.88 3.57 3.63
CA ASP A 52 -11.88 4.61 3.89
C ASP A 52 -10.69 4.48 2.92
N LYS A 53 -10.02 5.60 2.65
CA LYS A 53 -8.73 5.57 1.99
C LYS A 53 -7.68 5.01 2.96
N ALA A 54 -6.96 3.99 2.53
CA ALA A 54 -5.92 3.37 3.36
C ALA A 54 -4.82 4.40 3.70
N PRO A 55 -4.49 4.61 5.00
CA PRO A 55 -3.37 5.46 5.38
C PRO A 55 -2.06 4.90 4.84
N THR A 56 -1.30 5.73 4.13
CA THR A 56 -0.03 5.33 3.54
C THR A 56 1.07 5.24 4.59
N PHE A 57 2.00 4.31 4.37
CA PHE A 57 3.22 4.17 5.15
C PHE A 57 4.36 3.62 4.30
N THR A 58 5.57 3.73 4.81
CA THR A 58 6.74 3.04 4.30
C THR A 58 7.52 2.50 5.49
N LEU A 59 7.86 1.22 5.44
CA LEU A 59 8.55 0.50 6.49
C LEU A 59 9.62 -0.40 5.87
N ASP A 60 10.74 -0.60 6.57
CA ASP A 60 11.74 -1.56 6.14
C ASP A 60 11.34 -2.97 6.55
N SER A 61 11.44 -3.90 5.62
CA SER A 61 11.20 -5.31 5.90
C SER A 61 12.32 -5.89 6.74
N MET A 62 11.96 -6.64 7.77
CA MET A 62 12.91 -7.36 8.65
C MET A 62 13.30 -8.74 8.10
N ASN A 63 12.58 -9.27 7.11
CA ASN A 63 12.87 -10.56 6.49
C ASN A 63 13.50 -10.45 5.08
N GLY A 64 14.07 -9.30 4.73
CA GLY A 64 14.84 -9.11 3.51
C GLY A 64 14.01 -8.83 2.25
N ALA A 65 12.71 -8.60 2.38
CA ALA A 65 11.82 -8.32 1.25
C ALA A 65 11.88 -6.85 0.74
N GLY A 66 12.77 -6.00 1.31
CA GLY A 66 12.92 -4.60 0.91
C GLY A 66 11.94 -3.65 1.60
N LYS A 67 11.53 -2.61 0.89
CA LYS A 67 10.55 -1.64 1.42
C LYS A 67 9.13 -2.19 1.37
N MET A 68 8.40 -1.97 2.46
CA MET A 68 6.99 -2.35 2.61
C MET A 68 6.13 -1.09 2.45
N THR A 69 5.15 -1.15 1.58
CA THR A 69 4.16 -0.08 1.36
C THR A 69 2.92 -0.67 0.72
N ILE A 70 1.83 0.08 0.69
CA ILE A 70 0.65 -0.29 -0.10
C ILE A 70 0.97 0.00 -1.57
N ALA A 71 1.06 -1.05 -2.39
CA ALA A 71 1.46 -0.93 -3.79
C ALA A 71 0.30 -0.40 -4.65
N PRO A 72 0.47 0.74 -5.36
CA PRO A 72 -0.56 1.27 -6.26
C PRO A 72 -0.95 0.25 -7.34
N GLY A 73 -2.25 0.12 -7.59
CA GLY A 73 -2.78 -0.76 -8.64
C GLY A 73 -2.73 -2.26 -8.32
N LYS A 74 -2.34 -2.63 -7.09
CA LYS A 74 -2.38 -4.01 -6.60
C LYS A 74 -3.40 -4.17 -5.47
N VAL A 75 -3.86 -5.40 -5.27
CA VAL A 75 -4.61 -5.75 -4.06
C VAL A 75 -3.60 -6.01 -2.94
N THR A 76 -3.75 -5.32 -1.82
CA THR A 76 -2.82 -5.44 -0.69
C THR A 76 -3.54 -5.85 0.58
N ILE A 77 -3.04 -6.87 1.28
CA ILE A 77 -3.43 -7.13 2.67
C ILE A 77 -2.42 -6.41 3.57
N VAL A 78 -2.91 -5.52 4.44
CA VAL A 78 -2.14 -4.97 5.56
C VAL A 78 -2.58 -5.70 6.81
N ASP A 79 -1.67 -6.46 7.43
CA ASP A 79 -1.94 -7.29 8.60
C ASP A 79 -1.18 -6.75 9.82
N PHE A 80 -1.92 -6.35 10.86
CA PHE A 80 -1.33 -5.93 12.14
C PHE A 80 -1.28 -7.14 13.09
N TRP A 81 -0.11 -7.39 13.68
CA TRP A 81 0.16 -8.57 14.47
C TRP A 81 1.23 -8.33 15.54
N ALA A 82 1.46 -9.31 16.41
CA ALA A 82 2.55 -9.27 17.38
C ALA A 82 3.06 -10.69 17.70
N THR A 83 4.28 -10.81 18.17
CA THR A 83 4.91 -12.10 18.53
C THR A 83 4.19 -12.84 19.66
N TRP A 84 3.59 -12.10 20.59
CA TRP A 84 2.80 -12.61 21.71
C TRP A 84 1.34 -12.95 21.35
N CYS A 85 0.91 -12.67 20.12
CA CYS A 85 -0.45 -12.86 19.67
C CYS A 85 -0.68 -14.34 19.27
N GLU A 86 -1.40 -15.10 20.09
CA GLU A 86 -1.65 -16.53 19.84
C GLU A 86 -2.48 -16.79 18.56
N PRO A 87 -3.56 -16.02 18.25
CA PRO A 87 -4.27 -16.19 16.97
C PRO A 87 -3.39 -15.88 15.75
N CYS A 88 -2.40 -14.99 15.88
CA CYS A 88 -1.49 -14.65 14.77
C CYS A 88 -0.61 -15.85 14.35
N LYS A 89 -0.28 -16.75 15.27
CA LYS A 89 0.44 -17.99 14.94
C LYS A 89 -0.35 -18.89 13.99
N LYS A 90 -1.69 -18.83 14.07
CA LYS A 90 -2.58 -19.58 13.19
C LYS A 90 -2.82 -18.86 11.87
N SER A 91 -3.01 -17.53 11.88
CA SER A 91 -3.29 -16.75 10.67
C SER A 91 -2.10 -16.66 9.71
N PHE A 92 -0.86 -16.59 10.21
CA PHE A 92 0.33 -16.43 9.37
C PHE A 92 0.52 -17.53 8.32
N PRO A 93 0.43 -18.84 8.65
CA PRO A 93 0.48 -19.89 7.64
C PRO A 93 -0.62 -19.76 6.58
N LYS A 94 -1.82 -19.31 6.97
CA LYS A 94 -2.94 -19.10 6.04
C LYS A 94 -2.72 -17.90 5.12
N LEU A 95 -2.20 -16.80 5.64
CA LEU A 95 -1.75 -15.67 4.82
C LEU A 95 -0.65 -16.10 3.84
N GLN A 96 0.27 -16.96 4.28
CA GLN A 96 1.33 -17.49 3.41
C GLN A 96 0.76 -18.36 2.27
N GLU A 97 -0.24 -19.20 2.53
CA GLU A 97 -0.93 -19.98 1.50
C GLU A 97 -1.58 -19.06 0.45
N LEU A 98 -2.29 -18.01 0.89
CA LEU A 98 -2.91 -17.01 0.01
C LEU A 98 -1.86 -16.23 -0.78
N TYR A 99 -0.76 -15.84 -0.13
CA TYR A 99 0.33 -15.12 -0.79
C TYR A 99 0.95 -15.93 -1.93
N VAL A 100 1.31 -17.19 -1.67
CA VAL A 100 1.85 -18.09 -2.71
C VAL A 100 0.87 -18.24 -3.87
N LYS A 101 -0.41 -18.41 -3.56
CA LYS A 101 -1.46 -18.66 -4.55
C LYS A 101 -1.75 -17.46 -5.44
N TYR A 102 -1.74 -16.24 -4.89
CA TYR A 102 -2.23 -15.04 -5.57
C TYR A 102 -1.18 -13.96 -5.85
N LYS A 103 0.07 -14.12 -5.40
CA LYS A 103 1.15 -13.18 -5.68
C LYS A 103 1.30 -12.90 -7.18
N ALA A 104 1.29 -13.93 -8.01
CA ALA A 104 1.39 -13.78 -9.47
C ALA A 104 0.19 -13.06 -10.08
N SER A 105 -0.99 -13.08 -9.42
CA SER A 105 -2.21 -12.39 -9.82
C SER A 105 -2.28 -10.94 -9.30
N GLY A 106 -1.25 -10.47 -8.58
CA GLY A 106 -1.16 -9.10 -8.10
C GLY A 106 -1.54 -8.90 -6.63
N LEU A 107 -1.58 -9.97 -5.82
CA LEU A 107 -1.69 -9.87 -4.37
C LEU A 107 -0.34 -9.46 -3.77
N GLU A 108 -0.37 -8.44 -2.91
CA GLU A 108 0.71 -8.14 -1.96
C GLU A 108 0.21 -8.34 -0.53
N ILE A 109 1.11 -8.77 0.37
CA ILE A 109 0.84 -8.84 1.80
C ILE A 109 1.96 -8.10 2.52
N VAL A 110 1.61 -7.23 3.45
CA VAL A 110 2.55 -6.50 4.30
C VAL A 110 2.11 -6.68 5.76
N ALA A 111 2.91 -7.38 6.55
CA ALA A 111 2.62 -7.65 7.95
C ALA A 111 3.38 -6.68 8.85
N VAL A 112 2.64 -5.87 9.60
CA VAL A 112 3.14 -4.80 10.47
C VAL A 112 3.08 -5.27 11.93
N SER A 113 4.25 -5.54 12.52
CA SER A 113 4.34 -5.91 13.95
C SER A 113 4.16 -4.68 14.82
N VAL A 114 3.33 -4.82 15.86
CA VAL A 114 3.09 -3.82 16.90
C VAL A 114 3.81 -4.17 18.21
N ASP A 115 4.79 -5.07 18.18
CA ASP A 115 5.62 -5.38 19.33
C ASP A 115 6.33 -4.13 19.86
N ASP A 116 6.55 -4.05 21.17
CA ASP A 116 7.28 -2.94 21.80
C ASP A 116 8.77 -2.96 21.44
N GLU A 117 9.29 -4.16 21.12
CA GLU A 117 10.67 -4.38 20.71
C GLU A 117 10.73 -5.21 19.43
N LYS A 118 11.79 -5.02 18.66
CA LYS A 118 12.00 -5.77 17.40
C LYS A 118 12.42 -7.24 17.58
N ASN A 119 12.74 -7.62 18.83
CA ASN A 119 13.25 -8.96 19.14
C ASN A 119 12.17 -10.03 18.88
N GLY A 120 12.57 -11.15 18.26
CA GLY A 120 11.65 -12.26 17.98
C GLY A 120 10.80 -12.14 16.69
N ILE A 121 10.67 -10.93 16.11
CA ILE A 121 9.84 -10.71 14.91
C ILE A 121 10.33 -11.57 13.73
N THR A 122 11.63 -11.55 13.45
CA THR A 122 12.23 -12.32 12.35
C THR A 122 12.10 -13.83 12.60
N ASP A 123 12.30 -14.27 13.84
CA ASP A 123 12.19 -15.68 14.21
C ASP A 123 10.74 -16.16 14.12
N PHE A 124 9.78 -15.34 14.54
CA PHE A 124 8.37 -15.62 14.37
C PHE A 124 8.01 -15.79 12.89
N ALA A 125 8.38 -14.82 12.05
CA ALA A 125 8.14 -14.87 10.61
C ALA A 125 8.71 -16.14 9.98
N LYS A 126 9.94 -16.51 10.35
CA LYS A 126 10.61 -17.72 9.89
C LYS A 126 9.90 -18.98 10.36
N THR A 127 9.55 -19.05 11.65
CA THR A 127 8.89 -20.21 12.27
C THR A 127 7.51 -20.48 11.64
N HIS A 128 6.77 -19.41 11.32
CA HIS A 128 5.44 -19.50 10.69
C HIS A 128 5.47 -19.42 9.17
N GLY A 129 6.68 -19.54 8.55
CA GLY A 129 6.89 -19.71 7.12
C GLY A 129 6.61 -18.49 6.26
N ALA A 130 6.49 -17.28 6.82
CA ALA A 130 6.19 -16.06 6.10
C ALA A 130 7.27 -15.71 5.07
N LYS A 131 6.88 -15.64 3.79
CA LYS A 131 7.70 -15.14 2.68
C LYS A 131 7.24 -13.77 2.19
N PHE A 132 6.08 -13.32 2.64
CA PHE A 132 5.63 -11.94 2.45
C PHE A 132 6.42 -10.98 3.36
N PRO A 133 6.47 -9.67 3.01
CA PRO A 133 7.16 -8.66 3.82
C PRO A 133 6.62 -8.56 5.24
N VAL A 134 7.53 -8.61 6.21
CA VAL A 134 7.25 -8.46 7.64
C VAL A 134 8.11 -7.32 8.18
N GLY A 135 7.52 -6.33 8.84
CA GLY A 135 8.23 -5.19 9.39
C GLY A 135 7.77 -4.83 10.79
N TRP A 136 8.59 -4.03 11.49
CA TRP A 136 8.33 -3.56 12.85
C TRP A 136 7.93 -2.09 12.85
N ASP A 137 6.80 -1.78 13.46
CA ASP A 137 6.29 -0.42 13.64
C ASP A 137 6.85 0.20 14.92
N ASP A 138 8.09 0.70 14.82
CA ASP A 138 8.76 1.37 15.93
C ASP A 138 7.95 2.56 16.45
N GLY A 139 7.56 2.45 17.73
CA GLY A 139 6.72 3.43 18.41
C GLY A 139 5.27 3.46 17.92
N LYS A 140 4.81 2.39 17.24
CA LYS A 140 3.40 2.18 16.85
C LYS A 140 2.79 3.29 15.96
N LYS A 141 3.63 4.00 15.21
CA LYS A 141 3.25 5.17 14.38
C LYS A 141 2.30 4.84 13.24
N ILE A 142 2.38 3.62 12.72
CA ILE A 142 1.48 3.11 11.70
C ILE A 142 0.19 2.65 12.37
N ALA A 143 0.30 1.84 13.43
CA ALA A 143 -0.83 1.38 14.21
C ALA A 143 -1.69 2.55 14.76
N ASP A 144 -1.07 3.65 15.20
CA ASP A 144 -1.77 4.85 15.65
C ASP A 144 -2.64 5.53 14.58
N LYS A 145 -2.26 5.40 13.30
CA LYS A 145 -3.05 5.91 12.18
C LYS A 145 -4.18 4.95 11.78
N TRP A 146 -3.92 3.66 11.86
CA TRP A 146 -4.86 2.61 11.46
C TRP A 146 -5.83 2.23 12.59
N LYS A 147 -5.36 2.32 13.82
CA LYS A 147 -6.09 1.95 15.05
C LYS A 147 -6.72 0.57 14.98
N PRO A 148 -5.90 -0.49 14.77
CA PRO A 148 -6.41 -1.85 14.80
C PRO A 148 -7.01 -2.17 16.17
N GLU A 149 -8.25 -2.67 16.20
CA GLU A 149 -8.98 -2.92 17.44
C GLU A 149 -8.55 -4.21 18.13
N ASN A 150 -8.13 -5.21 17.35
CA ASN A 150 -7.72 -6.54 17.81
C ASN A 150 -6.44 -6.98 17.09
N MET A 151 -5.79 -8.04 17.61
CA MET A 151 -4.69 -8.73 16.94
C MET A 151 -5.06 -10.19 16.66
N PRO A 152 -4.88 -10.67 15.41
CA PRO A 152 -4.53 -9.89 14.23
C PRO A 152 -5.65 -8.95 13.77
N SER A 153 -5.31 -7.92 13.00
CA SER A 153 -6.29 -7.15 12.22
C SER A 153 -5.80 -7.05 10.79
N SER A 154 -6.55 -7.62 9.86
CA SER A 154 -6.23 -7.64 8.44
C SER A 154 -7.14 -6.68 7.67
N TYR A 155 -6.53 -5.82 6.86
CA TYR A 155 -7.22 -4.88 5.99
C TYR A 155 -6.95 -5.24 4.54
N ILE A 156 -7.99 -5.53 3.76
CA ILE A 156 -7.86 -5.79 2.32
C ILE A 156 -8.08 -4.48 1.58
N ILE A 157 -7.04 -4.03 0.89
CA ILE A 157 -7.03 -2.79 0.14
C ILE A 157 -7.14 -3.12 -1.36
N GLY A 158 -8.09 -2.47 -2.04
CA GLY A 158 -8.29 -2.62 -3.47
C GLY A 158 -7.24 -1.86 -4.30
N LYS A 159 -7.22 -2.12 -5.60
CA LYS A 159 -6.34 -1.47 -6.59
C LYS A 159 -6.49 0.06 -6.60
N ASP A 160 -7.62 0.57 -6.13
CA ASP A 160 -7.95 2.00 -5.99
C ASP A 160 -7.43 2.63 -4.68
N GLY A 161 -6.80 1.84 -3.82
CA GLY A 161 -6.27 2.30 -2.53
C GLY A 161 -7.33 2.47 -1.43
N LEU A 162 -8.56 1.99 -1.66
CA LEU A 162 -9.61 1.98 -0.65
C LEU A 162 -9.63 0.67 0.12
N VAL A 163 -9.94 0.73 1.41
CA VAL A 163 -10.18 -0.45 2.24
C VAL A 163 -11.48 -1.11 1.79
N LYS A 164 -11.39 -2.34 1.33
CA LYS A 164 -12.53 -3.14 0.84
C LYS A 164 -13.13 -4.01 1.94
N HIS A 165 -12.28 -4.61 2.76
CA HIS A 165 -12.70 -5.47 3.86
C HIS A 165 -11.78 -5.27 5.08
N VAL A 166 -12.31 -5.55 6.27
CA VAL A 166 -11.60 -5.47 7.54
C VAL A 166 -11.95 -6.69 8.38
N HIS A 167 -10.96 -7.51 8.67
CA HIS A 167 -11.05 -8.67 9.54
C HIS A 167 -10.41 -8.37 10.90
N ARG A 168 -11.12 -8.63 11.99
CA ARG A 168 -10.70 -8.32 13.36
C ARG A 168 -10.60 -9.59 14.19
N GLY A 169 -9.39 -9.97 14.53
CA GLY A 169 -9.09 -11.27 15.12
C GLY A 169 -8.89 -12.33 14.04
N TYR A 170 -8.80 -13.58 14.44
CA TYR A 170 -8.73 -14.74 13.55
C TYR A 170 -9.57 -15.88 14.13
N HIS A 171 -10.34 -16.53 13.29
CA HIS A 171 -11.05 -17.77 13.60
C HIS A 171 -10.80 -18.82 12.51
N ASP A 172 -10.87 -20.08 12.89
CA ASP A 172 -10.65 -21.20 11.96
C ASP A 172 -11.71 -21.15 10.84
N GLY A 173 -11.28 -21.21 9.58
CA GLY A 173 -12.13 -21.13 8.39
C GLY A 173 -12.27 -19.74 7.77
N GLU A 174 -11.79 -18.69 8.44
CA GLU A 174 -11.82 -17.30 7.93
C GLU A 174 -11.07 -17.16 6.59
N GLU A 175 -10.05 -17.98 6.38
CA GLU A 175 -9.25 -17.96 5.14
C GLU A 175 -10.10 -18.18 3.88
N ALA A 176 -11.21 -18.90 3.96
CA ALA A 176 -12.12 -19.14 2.83
C ALA A 176 -12.90 -17.86 2.46
N GLU A 177 -13.28 -17.06 3.45
CA GLU A 177 -13.92 -15.76 3.25
C GLU A 177 -12.93 -14.76 2.65
N VAL A 178 -11.75 -14.63 3.27
CA VAL A 178 -10.66 -13.78 2.76
C VAL A 178 -10.31 -14.16 1.32
N GLU A 179 -10.20 -15.45 1.01
CA GLU A 179 -9.93 -15.91 -0.35
C GLU A 179 -11.01 -15.50 -1.35
N LYS A 180 -12.28 -15.62 -0.98
CA LYS A 180 -13.42 -15.20 -1.81
C LYS A 180 -13.37 -13.69 -2.10
N GLU A 181 -13.09 -12.89 -1.08
CA GLU A 181 -12.94 -11.44 -1.20
C GLU A 181 -11.77 -11.05 -2.11
N LEU A 182 -10.62 -11.70 -1.95
CA LEU A 182 -9.45 -11.48 -2.80
C LEU A 182 -9.75 -11.79 -4.27
N LYS A 183 -10.44 -12.90 -4.57
CA LYS A 183 -10.82 -13.28 -5.94
C LYS A 183 -11.71 -12.25 -6.62
N ALA A 184 -12.52 -11.52 -5.86
CA ALA A 184 -13.38 -10.48 -6.39
C ALA A 184 -12.63 -9.18 -6.73
N LEU A 185 -11.40 -8.99 -6.18
CA LEU A 185 -10.60 -7.78 -6.33
C LEU A 185 -9.41 -7.96 -7.29
N LEU A 186 -8.90 -9.19 -7.46
CA LEU A 186 -7.76 -9.51 -8.31
C LEU A 186 -8.12 -9.57 -9.79
#